data_5820880d0642c56025135d5f96278009
#
_entry.id   5820880d0642c56025135d5f96278009
#
_cell.length_a   1.000
_cell.length_b   1.000
_cell.length_c   1.000
_cell.angle_alpha   90.00
_cell.angle_beta   90.00
_cell.angle_gamma   90.00
#
_symmetry.space_group_name_H-M   'P 1'
#
loop_
_entity.id
_entity.type
_entity.pdbx_description
1 polymer ?
#
loop_
_entity_poly.entity_id
_entity_poly.type
_entity_poly.pdbx_seq_one_letter_code
_entity_poly.pdbx_strand_id
1 'polypeptide(L)'
;MKKYIILVLALVFVVAVCMGCSNQSSYHPTEVGNVSISISAASATGATVTIKDTNEESYTYGEWYEIEKERDGKWYKVKTVISEYGFNDVGYLVNDNDELVLTVDWEWLYGKLPSGNYRLLKEVDSKYIAVEFSVVVAE
;
A
#
# COMPACT_ATOMS: atom_id res chain seq x y z
N MET A 1 35.82 38.61 8.00
CA MET A 1 35.35 37.89 6.79
C MET A 1 35.30 36.36 6.93
N LYS A 2 36.27 35.71 7.55
CA LYS A 2 36.24 34.24 7.72
C LYS A 2 35.07 33.69 8.58
N LYS A 3 34.59 34.47 9.55
CA LYS A 3 33.47 34.06 10.43
C LYS A 3 32.10 34.04 9.71
N TYR A 4 31.91 34.88 8.72
CA TYR A 4 30.64 34.95 7.97
C TYR A 4 30.53 33.87 6.91
N ILE A 5 31.67 33.42 6.38
CA ILE A 5 31.70 32.31 5.39
C ILE A 5 31.29 30.98 6.04
N ILE A 6 31.68 30.77 7.30
CA ILE A 6 31.31 29.54 8.05
C ILE A 6 29.82 29.55 8.38
N LEU A 7 29.23 30.69 8.67
CA LEU A 7 27.82 30.84 8.99
C LEU A 7 26.93 30.62 7.76
N VAL A 8 27.37 31.08 6.59
CA VAL A 8 26.64 30.86 5.32
C VAL A 8 26.73 29.40 4.87
N LEU A 9 27.86 28.72 5.08
CA LEU A 9 28.02 27.31 4.80
C LEU A 9 27.16 26.40 5.72
N ALA A 10 27.04 26.80 7.00
CA ALA A 10 26.15 26.07 7.94
C ALA A 10 24.67 26.26 7.59
N LEU A 11 24.28 27.44 7.09
CA LEU A 11 22.88 27.69 6.68
C LEU A 11 22.47 26.93 5.40
N VAL A 12 23.43 26.76 4.47
CA VAL A 12 23.19 25.97 3.23
C VAL A 12 23.04 24.46 3.52
N PHE A 13 23.70 23.96 4.57
CA PHE A 13 23.61 22.54 4.94
C PHE A 13 22.28 22.16 5.61
N VAL A 14 21.63 23.12 6.29
CA VAL A 14 20.33 22.89 6.96
C VAL A 14 19.15 22.83 5.97
N VAL A 15 19.26 23.47 4.81
CA VAL A 15 18.20 23.47 3.79
C VAL A 15 18.17 22.19 2.94
N ALA A 16 19.26 21.43 2.90
CA ALA A 16 19.35 20.20 2.09
C ALA A 16 18.69 18.96 2.72
N VAL A 17 18.23 19.03 3.97
CA VAL A 17 17.66 17.87 4.70
C VAL A 17 16.14 17.74 4.57
N CYS A 18 15.46 18.72 3.97
CA CYS A 18 13.98 18.73 3.87
C CYS A 18 13.38 18.26 2.54
N MET A 19 14.15 17.69 1.62
CA MET A 19 13.63 17.27 0.30
C MET A 19 13.43 15.76 0.14
N GLY A 20 13.10 15.02 1.20
CA GLY A 20 13.03 13.55 1.14
C GLY A 20 11.72 12.87 1.50
N CYS A 21 10.59 13.59 1.68
CA CYS A 21 9.37 12.98 2.26
C CYS A 21 8.12 13.00 1.37
N SER A 22 8.22 13.06 0.04
CA SER A 22 7.03 13.22 -0.82
C SER A 22 6.15 11.97 -0.99
N ASN A 23 6.62 10.75 -0.59
CA ASN A 23 5.90 9.49 -0.83
C ASN A 23 5.52 8.72 0.45
N GLN A 24 5.70 9.31 1.61
CA GLN A 24 5.29 8.65 2.85
C GLN A 24 3.77 8.49 2.88
N SER A 25 3.32 7.32 3.33
CA SER A 25 1.89 7.02 3.43
C SER A 25 1.15 7.98 4.34
N SER A 26 -0.05 8.36 3.90
CA SER A 26 -1.04 9.06 4.72
C SER A 26 -2.18 8.13 5.20
N TYR A 27 -2.15 6.86 4.83
CA TYR A 27 -3.16 5.90 5.25
C TYR A 27 -2.93 5.39 6.66
N HIS A 28 -4.01 5.26 7.40
CA HIS A 28 -4.03 4.73 8.76
C HIS A 28 -4.98 3.52 8.81
N PRO A 29 -4.48 2.32 8.46
CA PRO A 29 -5.29 1.11 8.53
C PRO A 29 -5.81 0.88 9.96
N THR A 30 -7.04 0.40 10.04
CA THR A 30 -7.72 0.11 11.30
C THR A 30 -8.55 -1.16 11.19
N GLU A 31 -8.98 -1.69 12.31
CA GLU A 31 -9.98 -2.75 12.32
C GLU A 31 -11.35 -2.22 11.90
N VAL A 32 -12.08 -3.00 11.12
CA VAL A 32 -13.42 -2.66 10.63
C VAL A 32 -14.37 -3.83 10.95
N GLY A 33 -15.14 -3.68 12.01
CA GLY A 33 -16.08 -4.73 12.44
C GLY A 33 -15.41 -6.10 12.55
N ASN A 34 -16.08 -7.11 12.04
CA ASN A 34 -15.57 -8.48 11.98
C ASN A 34 -14.98 -8.82 10.58
N VAL A 35 -14.22 -7.87 10.02
CA VAL A 35 -13.51 -8.04 8.74
C VAL A 35 -12.06 -8.38 8.98
N SER A 36 -11.56 -9.39 8.28
CA SER A 36 -10.15 -9.72 8.22
C SER A 36 -9.68 -9.84 6.77
N ILE A 37 -8.41 -9.58 6.54
CA ILE A 37 -7.78 -9.67 5.23
C ILE A 37 -6.53 -10.52 5.33
N SER A 38 -6.34 -11.41 4.37
CA SER A 38 -5.15 -12.26 4.25
C SER A 38 -4.64 -12.27 2.81
N ILE A 39 -3.40 -12.64 2.63
CA ILE A 39 -2.75 -12.71 1.33
C ILE A 39 -2.00 -14.03 1.19
N SER A 40 -2.06 -14.60 0.00
CA SER A 40 -1.33 -15.81 -0.36
C SER A 40 -0.79 -15.70 -1.78
N ALA A 41 0.16 -16.58 -2.13
CA ALA A 41 0.81 -16.62 -3.43
C ALA A 41 1.35 -15.24 -3.88
N ALA A 42 1.83 -14.44 -2.94
CA ALA A 42 2.41 -13.15 -3.24
C ALA A 42 3.70 -13.30 -4.07
N SER A 43 3.80 -12.52 -5.12
CA SER A 43 4.92 -12.52 -6.06
C SER A 43 5.29 -11.09 -6.47
N ALA A 44 6.25 -10.95 -7.38
CA ALA A 44 6.58 -9.64 -7.95
C ALA A 44 5.41 -9.02 -8.74
N THR A 45 4.45 -9.81 -9.23
CA THR A 45 3.42 -9.36 -10.17
C THR A 45 2.01 -9.38 -9.63
N GLY A 46 1.74 -10.09 -8.54
CA GLY A 46 0.40 -10.19 -7.98
C GLY A 46 0.29 -11.13 -6.81
N ALA A 47 -0.92 -11.33 -6.33
CA ALA A 47 -1.24 -12.23 -5.24
C ALA A 47 -2.72 -12.65 -5.25
N THR A 48 -3.05 -13.60 -4.39
CA THR A 48 -4.43 -13.89 -4.01
C THR A 48 -4.74 -13.21 -2.67
N VAL A 49 -5.76 -12.38 -2.65
CA VAL A 49 -6.24 -11.67 -1.46
C VAL A 49 -7.57 -12.26 -1.04
N THR A 50 -7.68 -12.66 0.21
CA THR A 50 -8.93 -13.18 0.79
C THR A 50 -9.41 -12.23 1.88
N ILE A 51 -10.62 -11.75 1.73
CA ILE A 51 -11.34 -10.96 2.73
C ILE A 51 -12.37 -11.89 3.38
N LYS A 52 -12.37 -11.94 4.69
CA LYS A 52 -13.38 -12.63 5.48
C LYS A 52 -14.19 -11.59 6.25
N ASP A 53 -15.51 -11.65 6.08
CA ASP A 53 -16.44 -10.71 6.68
C ASP A 53 -17.57 -11.51 7.34
N THR A 54 -17.52 -11.59 8.67
CA THR A 54 -18.49 -12.33 9.48
C THR A 54 -19.48 -11.41 10.18
N ASN A 55 -19.65 -10.18 9.68
CA ASN A 55 -20.69 -9.29 10.15
C ASN A 55 -22.08 -9.83 9.74
N GLU A 56 -23.09 -9.56 10.51
CA GLU A 56 -24.48 -9.93 10.21
C GLU A 56 -24.92 -9.37 8.84
N GLU A 57 -24.55 -8.11 8.57
CA GLU A 57 -24.62 -7.51 7.24
C GLU A 57 -23.22 -7.27 6.72
N SER A 58 -22.81 -8.02 5.71
CA SER A 58 -21.48 -7.86 5.12
C SER A 58 -21.35 -6.55 4.37
N TYR A 59 -20.11 -6.02 4.35
CA TYR A 59 -19.79 -4.86 3.54
C TYR A 59 -19.72 -5.22 2.05
N THR A 60 -19.80 -4.18 1.22
CA THR A 60 -19.50 -4.27 -0.21
C THR A 60 -18.05 -3.84 -0.43
N TYR A 61 -17.32 -4.61 -1.21
CA TYR A 61 -15.90 -4.40 -1.49
C TYR A 61 -15.68 -3.99 -2.94
N GLY A 62 -14.88 -2.94 -3.15
CA GLY A 62 -14.51 -2.47 -4.48
C GLY A 62 -13.23 -3.12 -5.02
N GLU A 63 -12.87 -2.77 -6.24
CA GLU A 63 -11.60 -3.21 -6.87
C GLU A 63 -10.39 -2.45 -6.37
N TRP A 64 -10.56 -1.25 -5.84
CA TRP A 64 -9.46 -0.41 -5.41
C TRP A 64 -8.52 -1.11 -4.42
N TYR A 65 -7.26 -0.94 -4.65
CA TYR A 65 -6.18 -1.28 -3.72
C TYR A 65 -5.01 -0.32 -3.89
N GLU A 66 -4.13 -0.28 -2.91
CA GLU A 66 -2.86 0.42 -2.98
C GLU A 66 -1.74 -0.45 -2.39
N ILE A 67 -0.57 -0.39 -3.02
CA ILE A 67 0.64 -1.08 -2.52
C ILE A 67 1.56 -0.04 -1.93
N GLU A 68 2.05 -0.34 -0.73
CA GLU A 68 3.06 0.45 -0.05
C GLU A 68 4.25 -0.42 0.34
N LYS A 69 5.43 0.18 0.38
CA LYS A 69 6.68 -0.48 0.76
C LYS A 69 7.14 0.02 2.12
N GLU A 70 7.60 -0.90 2.96
CA GLU A 70 8.24 -0.58 4.23
C GLU A 70 9.70 -0.17 4.01
N ARG A 71 10.09 0.95 4.63
CA ARG A 71 11.47 1.41 4.74
C ARG A 71 11.68 2.00 6.12
N ASP A 72 12.65 1.48 6.88
CA ASP A 72 13.01 1.97 8.21
C ASP A 72 11.81 2.09 9.18
N GLY A 73 10.91 1.11 9.14
CA GLY A 73 9.72 1.06 9.98
C GLY A 73 8.59 2.00 9.55
N LYS A 74 8.69 2.63 8.38
CA LYS A 74 7.67 3.51 7.82
C LYS A 74 7.16 3.00 6.49
N TRP A 75 5.93 3.36 6.15
CA TRP A 75 5.27 2.98 4.91
C TRP A 75 5.34 4.09 3.87
N TYR A 76 5.67 3.70 2.64
CA TYR A 76 5.79 4.61 1.50
C TYR A 76 5.00 4.07 0.33
N LYS A 77 4.28 4.94 -0.35
CA LYS A 77 3.56 4.58 -1.57
C LYS A 77 4.52 4.10 -2.65
N VAL A 78 4.22 2.96 -3.25
CA VAL A 78 4.95 2.49 -4.43
C VAL A 78 4.54 3.34 -5.61
N LYS A 79 5.53 3.83 -6.36
CA LYS A 79 5.28 4.64 -7.56
C LYS A 79 4.64 3.79 -8.65
N THR A 80 3.57 4.30 -9.26
CA THR A 80 2.94 3.68 -10.42
C THR A 80 3.80 3.86 -11.68
N VAL A 81 3.75 2.88 -12.59
CA VAL A 81 4.45 2.93 -13.87
C VAL A 81 3.63 3.61 -14.97
N ILE A 82 2.35 3.85 -14.70
CA ILE A 82 1.44 4.61 -15.56
C ILE A 82 0.91 5.82 -14.81
N SER A 83 0.64 6.92 -15.52
CA SER A 83 0.21 8.19 -14.91
C SER A 83 -1.32 8.34 -14.83
N GLU A 84 -2.04 7.75 -15.77
CA GLU A 84 -3.49 7.80 -15.83
C GLU A 84 -4.05 6.38 -15.70
N TYR A 85 -4.78 6.13 -14.63
CA TYR A 85 -5.40 4.85 -14.35
C TYR A 85 -6.64 5.03 -13.48
N GLY A 86 -7.45 4.01 -13.43
CA GLY A 86 -8.61 3.93 -12.57
C GLY A 86 -8.97 2.48 -12.30
N PHE A 87 -9.84 2.29 -11.34
CA PHE A 87 -10.45 1.00 -11.03
C PHE A 87 -11.90 1.01 -11.50
N ASN A 88 -12.42 -0.16 -11.86
CA ASN A 88 -13.83 -0.27 -12.22
C ASN A 88 -14.68 -0.03 -10.97
N ASP A 89 -15.82 0.61 -11.18
CA ASP A 89 -16.81 0.84 -10.12
C ASP A 89 -17.70 -0.40 -9.98
N VAL A 90 -17.12 -1.45 -9.42
CA VAL A 90 -17.76 -2.76 -9.19
C VAL A 90 -17.77 -3.04 -7.69
N GLY A 91 -18.91 -3.51 -7.18
CA GLY A 91 -19.04 -3.98 -5.80
C GLY A 91 -19.09 -5.50 -5.74
N TYR A 92 -18.27 -6.07 -4.86
CA TYR A 92 -18.22 -7.51 -4.57
C TYR A 92 -18.78 -7.80 -3.19
N LEU A 93 -19.50 -8.89 -3.07
CA LEU A 93 -19.99 -9.41 -1.80
C LEU A 93 -19.23 -10.70 -1.45
N VAL A 94 -19.15 -10.99 -0.17
CA VAL A 94 -18.65 -12.30 0.29
C VAL A 94 -19.62 -13.43 -0.15
N ASN A 95 -19.08 -14.63 -0.29
CA ASN A 95 -19.84 -15.84 -0.60
C ASN A 95 -20.54 -16.41 0.66
N ASP A 96 -21.18 -17.56 0.52
CA ASP A 96 -21.90 -18.24 1.61
C ASP A 96 -20.99 -18.72 2.77
N ASN A 97 -19.65 -18.68 2.58
CA ASN A 97 -18.66 -18.96 3.61
C ASN A 97 -18.06 -17.68 4.24
N ASP A 98 -18.70 -16.54 4.03
CA ASP A 98 -18.25 -15.22 4.49
C ASP A 98 -16.89 -14.80 3.89
N GLU A 99 -16.53 -15.31 2.72
CA GLU A 99 -15.24 -15.05 2.06
C GLU A 99 -15.39 -14.41 0.69
N LEU A 100 -14.52 -13.49 0.40
CA LEU A 100 -14.29 -12.91 -0.93
C LEU A 100 -12.84 -13.18 -1.32
N VAL A 101 -12.63 -13.94 -2.38
CA VAL A 101 -11.30 -14.25 -2.92
C VAL A 101 -11.05 -13.44 -4.18
N LEU A 102 -10.02 -12.63 -4.15
CA LEU A 102 -9.63 -11.74 -5.25
C LEU A 102 -8.25 -12.13 -5.78
N THR A 103 -8.15 -12.33 -7.08
CA THR A 103 -6.85 -12.39 -7.76
C THR A 103 -6.43 -10.97 -8.13
N VAL A 104 -5.37 -10.49 -7.52
CA VAL A 104 -4.86 -9.14 -7.74
C VAL A 104 -3.59 -9.23 -8.60
N ASP A 105 -3.66 -8.68 -9.80
CA ASP A 105 -2.51 -8.44 -10.66
C ASP A 105 -2.13 -6.96 -10.51
N TRP A 106 -0.94 -6.68 -10.01
CA TRP A 106 -0.45 -5.32 -9.86
C TRP A 106 0.66 -4.94 -10.84
N GLU A 107 1.07 -5.86 -11.72
CA GLU A 107 2.15 -5.58 -12.68
C GLU A 107 1.77 -4.44 -13.63
N TRP A 108 0.52 -4.38 -14.06
CA TRP A 108 0.03 -3.32 -14.95
C TRP A 108 0.15 -1.91 -14.35
N LEU A 109 0.05 -1.80 -13.03
CA LEU A 109 0.01 -0.52 -12.32
C LEU A 109 1.37 -0.15 -11.71
N TYR A 110 2.06 -1.11 -11.12
CA TYR A 110 3.32 -0.89 -10.39
C TYR A 110 4.55 -1.50 -11.07
N GLY A 111 4.36 -2.29 -12.14
CA GLY A 111 5.43 -3.12 -12.67
C GLY A 111 5.77 -4.27 -11.70
N LYS A 112 6.88 -4.93 -11.93
CA LYS A 112 7.37 -5.99 -11.05
C LYS A 112 7.94 -5.39 -9.77
N LEU A 113 7.37 -5.77 -8.64
CA LEU A 113 7.89 -5.34 -7.35
C LEU A 113 9.25 -5.98 -7.07
N PRO A 114 10.27 -5.20 -6.69
CA PRO A 114 11.53 -5.75 -6.21
C PRO A 114 11.36 -6.44 -4.86
N SER A 115 12.36 -7.23 -4.46
CA SER A 115 12.38 -7.85 -3.14
C SER A 115 12.20 -6.82 -2.04
N GLY A 116 11.36 -7.11 -1.07
CA GLY A 116 11.09 -6.23 0.06
C GLY A 116 9.84 -6.61 0.83
N ASN A 117 9.53 -5.81 1.84
CA ASN A 117 8.33 -5.91 2.63
C ASN A 117 7.32 -4.85 2.19
N TYR A 118 6.11 -5.28 1.99
CA TYR A 118 5.01 -4.48 1.45
C TYR A 118 3.75 -4.65 2.29
N ARG A 119 2.80 -3.75 2.07
CA ARG A 119 1.42 -3.97 2.47
C ARG A 119 0.47 -3.61 1.34
N LEU A 120 -0.63 -4.33 1.27
CA LEU A 120 -1.76 -4.03 0.41
C LEU A 120 -2.87 -3.41 1.24
N LEU A 121 -3.39 -2.30 0.79
CA LEU A 121 -4.52 -1.58 1.39
C LEU A 121 -5.80 -1.85 0.59
N LYS A 122 -6.89 -2.03 1.31
CA LYS A 122 -8.27 -2.06 0.77
C LYS A 122 -9.12 -1.07 1.54
N GLU A 123 -10.04 -0.42 0.85
CA GLU A 123 -11.05 0.42 1.47
C GLU A 123 -12.30 -0.40 1.83
N VAL A 124 -12.80 -0.18 3.02
CA VAL A 124 -14.05 -0.77 3.55
C VAL A 124 -14.78 0.29 4.34
N ASP A 125 -15.98 0.66 3.92
CA ASP A 125 -16.82 1.65 4.60
C ASP A 125 -16.06 2.95 4.95
N SER A 126 -15.37 3.53 3.95
CA SER A 126 -14.56 4.75 4.08
C SER A 126 -13.40 4.65 5.08
N LYS A 127 -13.03 3.44 5.48
CA LYS A 127 -11.86 3.11 6.29
C LYS A 127 -10.91 2.21 5.49
N TYR A 128 -9.69 2.05 5.99
CA TYR A 128 -8.68 1.24 5.33
C TYR A 128 -8.30 0.05 6.20
N ILE A 129 -8.28 -1.13 5.59
CA ILE A 129 -7.67 -2.34 6.14
C ILE A 129 -6.39 -2.64 5.36
N ALA A 130 -5.45 -3.33 5.97
CA ALA A 130 -4.18 -3.66 5.34
C ALA A 130 -3.75 -5.09 5.64
N VAL A 131 -2.99 -5.66 4.71
CA VAL A 131 -2.29 -6.93 4.90
C VAL A 131 -0.84 -6.78 4.45
N GLU A 132 0.08 -7.21 5.30
CA GLU A 132 1.51 -7.21 5.01
C GLU A 132 1.93 -8.47 4.26
N PHE A 133 2.91 -8.32 3.37
CA PHE A 133 3.49 -9.44 2.62
C PHE A 133 4.93 -9.14 2.22
N SER A 134 5.66 -10.18 1.87
CA SER A 134 7.03 -10.06 1.36
C SER A 134 7.11 -10.55 -0.07
N VAL A 135 7.94 -9.88 -0.85
CA VAL A 135 8.32 -10.31 -2.19
C VAL A 135 9.79 -10.71 -2.15
N VAL A 136 10.08 -11.89 -2.66
CA VAL A 136 11.45 -12.40 -2.83
C VAL A 136 11.62 -12.73 -4.30
N VAL A 137 12.50 -11.99 -4.95
CA VAL A 137 12.84 -12.20 -6.37
C VAL A 137 14.12 -13.00 -6.43
N ALA A 138 14.12 -14.12 -7.17
CA ALA A 138 15.32 -14.91 -7.41
C ALA A 138 16.34 -14.08 -8.23
N GLU A 139 17.59 -14.11 -7.79
CA GLU A 139 18.71 -13.51 -8.52
C GLU A 139 19.18 -14.39 -9.67
#